data_7d975f66a76be63046ec80acf1ea9a32
#
_entry.id   7d975f66a76be63046ec80acf1ea9a32
#
_cell.length_a   1.000
_cell.length_b   1.000
_cell.length_c   1.000
_cell.angle_alpha   90.00
_cell.angle_beta   90.00
_cell.angle_gamma   90.00
#
_symmetry.space_group_name_H-M   'P 1'
#
loop_
_entity.id
_entity.type
_entity.pdbx_description
1 polymer ?
#
loop_
_entity_poly.entity_id
_entity_poly.type
_entity_poly.pdbx_seq_one_letter_code
_entity_poly.pdbx_strand_id
1 'polypeptide(L)'
;MQGAQGHASMSTPSSTVTQAGHTVRMLLKVAKKTVPRLEWKRTPVILRATAGLRLLSPDKAQALLQQVQHVFDESPFLVPDDSVSIMNGTNEGILAWISVNFLTGHLKAQTQTTVGILDLGGGSTQITFLPKLRKTIESVPVADYVARFDIFNSTFELYTHSYLGHGLMAARLATLGALGAEGLEWRVFKSSCLPKKFRDEWSFGDLTYQVSGDPDGYAGYKLCYQEVLKVVKGIIHQPYQLQDSNVFYAFSYYFDRAVDAGLIDGVQGGKLEVRDIKKRAKEVCNKMTKYPPISSFLCMDLTYITCLLKDGFGFKESTVLQLTKKVNNVESSWALGATLDHFHNLKIH
;
A
#
# COMPACT_ATOMS: atom_id res chain seq x y z
N MET A 1 53.33 -25.40 11.16
CA MET A 1 51.94 -25.58 10.83
C MET A 1 51.11 -24.74 11.80
N GLN A 2 50.79 -23.51 11.41
CA GLN A 2 49.95 -22.62 12.21
C GLN A 2 48.56 -22.60 11.59
N GLY A 3 47.57 -23.09 12.37
CA GLY A 3 46.19 -23.07 11.98
C GLY A 3 45.59 -21.69 12.23
N ALA A 4 45.16 -21.03 11.16
CA ALA A 4 44.36 -19.81 11.23
C ALA A 4 42.93 -20.18 11.65
N GLN A 5 42.56 -19.87 12.90
CA GLN A 5 41.15 -19.83 13.32
C GLN A 5 40.51 -18.57 12.80
N GLY A 6 39.66 -18.70 11.78
CA GLY A 6 38.78 -17.62 11.34
C GLY A 6 37.69 -17.40 12.36
N HIS A 7 37.75 -16.31 13.13
CA HIS A 7 36.63 -15.83 13.90
C HIS A 7 35.56 -15.32 12.93
N ALA A 8 34.46 -16.07 12.78
CA ALA A 8 33.24 -15.53 12.21
C ALA A 8 32.72 -14.46 13.16
N SER A 9 32.86 -13.21 12.80
CA SER A 9 32.23 -12.07 13.44
C SER A 9 30.71 -12.25 13.31
N MET A 10 30.04 -12.66 14.37
CA MET A 10 28.59 -12.54 14.50
C MET A 10 28.27 -11.05 14.51
N SER A 11 27.89 -10.50 13.35
CA SER A 11 27.33 -9.16 13.26
C SER A 11 26.04 -9.14 14.10
N THR A 12 25.98 -8.27 15.11
CA THR A 12 24.76 -7.99 15.87
C THR A 12 23.64 -7.61 14.90
N PRO A 13 22.44 -8.21 15.01
CA PRO A 13 21.31 -7.85 14.13
C PRO A 13 21.09 -6.34 14.19
N SER A 14 20.78 -5.72 13.06
CA SER A 14 20.45 -4.30 13.02
C SER A 14 19.23 -4.03 13.93
N SER A 15 19.11 -2.82 14.49
CA SER A 15 17.99 -2.45 15.36
C SER A 15 16.63 -2.73 14.70
N THR A 16 16.53 -2.55 13.39
CA THR A 16 15.32 -2.82 12.57
C THR A 16 14.96 -4.30 12.55
N VAL A 17 15.92 -5.19 12.39
CA VAL A 17 15.70 -6.66 12.40
C VAL A 17 15.20 -7.12 13.77
N THR A 18 15.83 -6.62 14.84
CA THR A 18 15.43 -6.91 16.22
C THR A 18 14.01 -6.43 16.50
N GLN A 19 13.66 -5.23 16.05
CA GLN A 19 12.33 -4.64 16.19
C GLN A 19 11.26 -5.45 15.44
N ALA A 20 11.55 -5.92 14.22
CA ALA A 20 10.64 -6.77 13.46
C ALA A 20 10.33 -8.06 14.22
N GLY A 21 11.34 -8.75 14.75
CA GLY A 21 11.14 -9.93 15.59
C GLY A 21 10.31 -9.64 16.85
N HIS A 22 10.53 -8.51 17.50
CA HIS A 22 9.74 -8.11 18.66
C HIS A 22 8.26 -7.89 18.30
N THR A 23 7.98 -7.19 17.21
CA THR A 23 6.62 -6.94 16.74
C THR A 23 5.88 -8.25 16.45
N VAL A 24 6.52 -9.19 15.77
CA VAL A 24 5.93 -10.51 15.46
C VAL A 24 5.65 -11.30 16.75
N ARG A 25 6.57 -11.30 17.72
CA ARG A 25 6.33 -11.93 19.04
C ARG A 25 5.11 -11.35 19.75
N MET A 26 4.91 -10.03 19.67
CA MET A 26 3.72 -9.39 20.24
C MET A 26 2.43 -9.82 19.55
N LEU A 27 2.42 -9.95 18.23
CA LEU A 27 1.27 -10.47 17.48
C LEU A 27 0.98 -11.95 17.84
N LEU A 28 2.00 -12.80 17.93
CA LEU A 28 1.84 -14.20 18.36
C LEU A 28 1.32 -14.30 19.80
N LYS A 29 1.68 -13.36 20.68
CA LYS A 29 1.12 -13.29 22.04
C LYS A 29 -0.40 -13.00 22.02
N VAL A 30 -0.86 -12.16 21.11
CA VAL A 30 -2.29 -11.93 20.89
C VAL A 30 -2.95 -13.18 20.32
N ALA A 31 -2.36 -13.83 19.32
CA ALA A 31 -2.87 -15.06 18.74
C ALA A 31 -3.02 -16.19 19.80
N LYS A 32 -2.05 -16.35 20.69
CA LYS A 32 -2.13 -17.32 21.82
C LYS A 32 -3.29 -17.07 22.79
N LYS A 33 -3.76 -15.82 22.90
CA LYS A 33 -4.92 -15.48 23.73
C LYS A 33 -6.24 -15.74 23.03
N THR A 34 -6.25 -15.65 21.70
CA THR A 34 -7.45 -15.76 20.88
C THR A 34 -7.73 -17.20 20.44
N VAL A 35 -6.67 -17.94 20.07
CA VAL A 35 -6.78 -19.32 19.60
C VAL A 35 -6.74 -20.29 20.79
N PRO A 36 -7.69 -21.23 20.92
CA PRO A 36 -7.66 -22.23 21.96
C PRO A 36 -6.36 -23.06 21.93
N ARG A 37 -5.79 -23.37 23.11
CA ARG A 37 -4.49 -24.06 23.21
C ARG A 37 -4.44 -25.38 22.44
N LEU A 38 -5.54 -26.12 22.40
CA LEU A 38 -5.64 -27.41 21.70
C LEU A 38 -5.53 -27.26 20.17
N GLU A 39 -5.82 -26.09 19.64
CA GLU A 39 -5.79 -25.80 18.20
C GLU A 39 -4.46 -25.19 17.72
N TRP A 40 -3.53 -24.82 18.62
CA TRP A 40 -2.30 -24.14 18.21
C TRP A 40 -1.49 -24.91 17.16
N LYS A 41 -1.28 -26.21 17.36
CA LYS A 41 -0.53 -27.07 16.44
C LYS A 41 -1.22 -27.29 15.08
N ARG A 42 -2.48 -26.90 14.97
CA ARG A 42 -3.31 -27.03 13.75
C ARG A 42 -3.59 -25.67 13.10
N THR A 43 -3.25 -24.58 13.79
CA THR A 43 -3.45 -23.22 13.31
C THR A 43 -2.18 -22.72 12.61
N PRO A 44 -2.18 -22.53 11.29
CA PRO A 44 -1.01 -22.05 10.57
C PRO A 44 -0.75 -20.57 10.89
N VAL A 45 0.53 -20.22 10.97
CA VAL A 45 1.00 -18.83 11.01
C VAL A 45 1.72 -18.51 9.71
N ILE A 46 1.30 -17.42 9.06
CA ILE A 46 1.80 -17.02 7.74
C ILE A 46 2.07 -15.53 7.77
N LEU A 47 3.24 -15.12 7.27
CA LEU A 47 3.59 -13.73 7.03
C LEU A 47 3.85 -13.52 5.54
N ARG A 48 3.21 -12.53 4.97
CA ARG A 48 3.49 -12.05 3.61
C ARG A 48 3.95 -10.60 3.69
N ALA A 49 5.19 -10.36 3.34
CA ALA A 49 5.73 -9.01 3.24
C ALA A 49 5.39 -8.41 1.88
N THR A 50 5.19 -7.11 1.84
CA THR A 50 4.77 -6.38 0.63
C THR A 50 5.84 -5.38 0.18
N ALA A 51 5.44 -4.26 -0.41
CA ALA A 51 6.34 -3.26 -1.00
C ALA A 51 7.45 -2.77 -0.06
N GLY A 52 7.20 -2.74 1.26
CA GLY A 52 8.22 -2.34 2.22
C GLY A 52 9.51 -3.16 2.12
N LEU A 53 9.40 -4.49 1.92
CA LEU A 53 10.55 -5.36 1.73
C LEU A 53 10.99 -5.43 0.27
N ARG A 54 10.08 -5.27 -0.70
CA ARG A 54 10.44 -5.23 -2.13
C ARG A 54 11.33 -4.03 -2.51
N LEU A 55 11.29 -2.96 -1.73
CA LEU A 55 12.11 -1.76 -1.91
C LEU A 55 13.46 -1.79 -1.17
N LEU A 56 13.68 -2.78 -0.32
CA LEU A 56 14.96 -2.96 0.38
C LEU A 56 15.98 -3.73 -0.49
N SER A 57 17.24 -3.62 -0.11
CA SER A 57 18.26 -4.50 -0.67
C SER A 57 17.97 -5.96 -0.34
N PRO A 58 18.33 -6.91 -1.22
CA PRO A 58 18.06 -8.34 -1.00
C PRO A 58 18.55 -8.85 0.36
N ASP A 59 19.75 -8.43 0.79
CA ASP A 59 20.36 -8.88 2.05
C ASP A 59 19.56 -8.41 3.27
N LYS A 60 19.09 -7.15 3.25
CA LYS A 60 18.25 -6.59 4.33
C LYS A 60 16.89 -7.26 4.38
N ALA A 61 16.25 -7.44 3.23
CA ALA A 61 14.97 -8.14 3.13
C ALA A 61 15.10 -9.57 3.65
N GLN A 62 16.15 -10.29 3.24
CA GLN A 62 16.41 -11.66 3.69
C GLN A 62 16.66 -11.75 5.20
N ALA A 63 17.43 -10.83 5.78
CA ALA A 63 17.67 -10.78 7.22
C ALA A 63 16.36 -10.59 8.03
N LEU A 64 15.45 -9.75 7.55
CA LEU A 64 14.13 -9.54 8.14
C LEU A 64 13.27 -10.81 8.08
N LEU A 65 13.21 -11.47 6.91
CA LEU A 65 12.46 -12.71 6.74
C LEU A 65 12.99 -13.82 7.62
N GLN A 66 14.32 -13.99 7.71
CA GLN A 66 14.97 -14.97 8.57
C GLN A 66 14.65 -14.73 10.05
N GLN A 67 14.64 -13.47 10.49
CA GLN A 67 14.26 -13.13 11.87
C GLN A 67 12.81 -13.49 12.17
N VAL A 68 11.90 -13.25 11.23
CA VAL A 68 10.48 -13.63 11.40
C VAL A 68 10.32 -15.16 11.40
N GLN A 69 11.00 -15.87 10.49
CA GLN A 69 11.01 -17.33 10.46
C GLN A 69 11.47 -17.92 11.80
N HIS A 70 12.57 -17.42 12.34
CA HIS A 70 13.07 -17.84 13.65
C HIS A 70 12.02 -17.64 14.77
N VAL A 71 11.32 -16.50 14.77
CA VAL A 71 10.25 -16.25 15.75
C VAL A 71 9.06 -17.20 15.56
N PHE A 72 8.73 -17.58 14.32
CA PHE A 72 7.68 -18.56 14.03
C PHE A 72 8.07 -19.95 14.49
N ASP A 73 9.30 -20.38 14.24
CA ASP A 73 9.83 -21.70 14.63
C ASP A 73 9.84 -21.88 16.16
N GLU A 74 10.03 -20.80 16.92
CA GLU A 74 9.92 -20.79 18.39
C GLU A 74 8.44 -20.81 18.88
N SER A 75 7.47 -20.62 18.00
CA SER A 75 6.05 -20.56 18.36
C SER A 75 5.42 -21.95 18.47
N PRO A 76 4.32 -22.11 19.23
CA PRO A 76 3.61 -23.38 19.31
C PRO A 76 2.64 -23.61 18.14
N PHE A 77 2.57 -22.70 17.18
CA PHE A 77 1.67 -22.78 16.04
C PHE A 77 2.22 -23.68 14.92
N LEU A 78 1.38 -24.03 13.97
CA LEU A 78 1.81 -24.70 12.74
C LEU A 78 2.56 -23.71 11.85
N VAL A 79 3.78 -24.04 11.45
CA VAL A 79 4.62 -23.23 10.56
C VAL A 79 4.79 -23.97 9.23
N PRO A 80 4.02 -23.63 8.19
CA PRO A 80 4.20 -24.22 6.85
C PRO A 80 5.54 -23.83 6.23
N ASP A 81 6.04 -24.64 5.28
CA ASP A 81 7.35 -24.42 4.62
C ASP A 81 7.50 -23.03 3.98
N ASP A 82 6.41 -22.48 3.43
CA ASP A 82 6.40 -21.15 2.82
C ASP A 82 5.78 -20.06 3.73
N SER A 83 5.80 -20.28 5.04
CA SER A 83 5.12 -19.43 6.02
C SER A 83 5.58 -17.96 6.00
N VAL A 84 6.83 -17.70 5.62
CA VAL A 84 7.40 -16.35 5.58
C VAL A 84 7.95 -16.07 4.18
N SER A 85 7.34 -15.13 3.47
CA SER A 85 7.78 -14.76 2.12
C SER A 85 7.42 -13.32 1.73
N ILE A 86 8.00 -12.84 0.63
CA ILE A 86 7.61 -11.59 0.00
C ILE A 86 6.55 -11.87 -1.05
N MET A 87 5.39 -11.25 -0.89
CA MET A 87 4.30 -11.31 -1.86
C MET A 87 4.61 -10.41 -3.07
N ASN A 88 4.34 -10.88 -4.28
CA ASN A 88 4.40 -10.01 -5.44
C ASN A 88 3.20 -9.02 -5.46
N GLY A 89 3.37 -7.90 -6.18
CA GLY A 89 2.36 -6.84 -6.14
C GLY A 89 1.05 -7.20 -6.82
N THR A 90 1.08 -8.05 -7.85
CA THR A 90 -0.13 -8.54 -8.55
C THR A 90 -0.99 -9.36 -7.60
N ASN A 91 -0.39 -10.29 -6.85
CA ASN A 91 -1.10 -11.08 -5.85
C ASN A 91 -1.66 -10.21 -4.73
N GLU A 92 -0.92 -9.17 -4.29
CA GLU A 92 -1.41 -8.21 -3.31
C GLU A 92 -2.75 -7.58 -3.77
N GLY A 93 -2.82 -7.13 -5.03
CA GLY A 93 -4.04 -6.57 -5.61
C GLY A 93 -5.19 -7.58 -5.76
N ILE A 94 -4.89 -8.79 -6.25
CA ILE A 94 -5.89 -9.86 -6.41
C ILE A 94 -6.46 -10.29 -5.06
N LEU A 95 -5.61 -10.50 -4.06
CA LEU A 95 -6.03 -10.93 -2.73
C LEU A 95 -6.84 -9.85 -2.00
N ALA A 96 -6.52 -8.58 -2.20
CA ALA A 96 -7.33 -7.47 -1.73
C ALA A 96 -8.71 -7.42 -2.43
N TRP A 97 -8.75 -7.67 -3.73
CA TRP A 97 -10.00 -7.76 -4.49
C TRP A 97 -10.88 -8.93 -4.00
N ILE A 98 -10.29 -10.11 -3.75
CA ILE A 98 -10.97 -11.26 -3.17
C ILE A 98 -11.55 -10.89 -1.81
N SER A 99 -10.75 -10.28 -0.92
CA SER A 99 -11.20 -9.88 0.42
C SER A 99 -12.44 -9.02 0.37
N VAL A 100 -12.40 -7.93 -0.39
CA VAL A 100 -13.49 -6.95 -0.44
C VAL A 100 -14.74 -7.57 -1.08
N ASN A 101 -14.60 -8.28 -2.18
CA ASN A 101 -15.73 -8.92 -2.87
C ASN A 101 -16.36 -10.06 -2.05
N PHE A 102 -15.56 -10.79 -1.27
CA PHE A 102 -16.07 -11.77 -0.32
C PHE A 102 -16.88 -11.11 0.79
N LEU A 103 -16.32 -10.08 1.45
CA LEU A 103 -16.96 -9.36 2.55
C LEU A 103 -18.23 -8.62 2.13
N THR A 104 -18.28 -8.13 0.90
CA THR A 104 -19.46 -7.46 0.33
C THR A 104 -20.47 -8.42 -0.28
N GLY A 105 -20.18 -9.73 -0.29
CA GLY A 105 -21.07 -10.77 -0.80
C GLY A 105 -21.12 -10.90 -2.33
N HIS A 106 -20.22 -10.23 -3.06
CA HIS A 106 -20.21 -10.22 -4.52
C HIS A 106 -19.57 -11.46 -5.17
N LEU A 107 -18.86 -12.32 -4.39
CA LEU A 107 -18.33 -13.58 -4.89
C LEU A 107 -19.33 -14.76 -4.82
N LYS A 108 -20.46 -14.60 -4.11
CA LYS A 108 -21.43 -15.68 -3.90
C LYS A 108 -22.44 -15.86 -5.04
N ALA A 109 -22.54 -14.91 -5.93
CA ALA A 109 -23.58 -14.93 -6.95
C ALA A 109 -22.96 -15.11 -8.32
N GLN A 110 -23.66 -15.85 -9.18
CA GLN A 110 -23.45 -15.89 -10.64
C GLN A 110 -23.59 -14.48 -11.31
N THR A 111 -23.74 -13.43 -10.52
CA THR A 111 -23.86 -12.05 -10.97
C THR A 111 -22.46 -11.44 -11.04
N GLN A 112 -22.02 -11.05 -12.21
CA GLN A 112 -20.75 -10.34 -12.46
C GLN A 112 -20.74 -8.90 -11.90
N THR A 113 -21.32 -8.66 -10.74
CA THR A 113 -21.45 -7.35 -10.11
C THR A 113 -20.36 -7.08 -9.07
N THR A 114 -19.15 -7.55 -9.35
CA THR A 114 -18.01 -7.35 -8.44
C THR A 114 -17.62 -5.89 -8.34
N VAL A 115 -17.03 -5.51 -7.21
CA VAL A 115 -16.47 -4.18 -7.00
C VAL A 115 -14.99 -4.15 -7.37
N GLY A 116 -14.50 -3.00 -7.83
CA GLY A 116 -13.08 -2.74 -8.00
C GLY A 116 -12.43 -2.35 -6.66
N ILE A 117 -11.11 -2.47 -6.59
CA ILE A 117 -10.32 -2.02 -5.44
C ILE A 117 -9.21 -1.06 -5.85
N LEU A 118 -8.91 -0.15 -4.94
CA LEU A 118 -7.76 0.72 -4.95
C LEU A 118 -7.09 0.62 -3.59
N ASP A 119 -5.84 0.18 -3.57
CA ASP A 119 -5.01 0.13 -2.37
C ASP A 119 -3.85 1.11 -2.52
N LEU A 120 -3.71 2.05 -1.60
CA LEU A 120 -2.59 2.98 -1.56
C LEU A 120 -1.77 2.69 -0.31
N GLY A 121 -0.79 1.81 -0.45
CA GLY A 121 0.17 1.51 0.60
C GLY A 121 1.29 2.57 0.70
N GLY A 122 2.30 2.30 1.52
CA GLY A 122 3.46 3.18 1.67
C GLY A 122 4.43 3.13 0.49
N GLY A 123 4.74 1.92 0.00
CA GLY A 123 5.73 1.69 -1.07
C GLY A 123 5.14 1.36 -2.43
N SER A 124 3.88 0.94 -2.52
CA SER A 124 3.19 0.60 -3.78
C SER A 124 1.72 0.98 -3.73
N THR A 125 1.10 1.05 -4.91
CA THR A 125 -0.35 1.19 -5.06
C THR A 125 -0.88 0.15 -6.03
N GLN A 126 -2.06 -0.42 -5.73
CA GLN A 126 -2.72 -1.42 -6.55
C GLN A 126 -4.05 -0.90 -7.08
N ILE A 127 -4.37 -1.31 -8.29
CA ILE A 127 -5.70 -1.22 -8.90
C ILE A 127 -6.08 -2.60 -9.41
N THR A 128 -7.25 -3.10 -9.00
CA THR A 128 -7.74 -4.41 -9.45
C THR A 128 -9.26 -4.38 -9.61
N PHE A 129 -9.76 -4.81 -10.76
CA PHE A 129 -11.20 -4.88 -11.04
C PHE A 129 -11.51 -5.90 -12.14
N LEU A 130 -12.75 -6.36 -12.20
CA LEU A 130 -13.28 -7.18 -13.28
C LEU A 130 -13.80 -6.26 -14.40
N PRO A 131 -13.13 -6.19 -15.57
CA PRO A 131 -13.57 -5.34 -16.67
C PRO A 131 -14.88 -5.87 -17.29
N LYS A 132 -15.80 -4.97 -17.60
CA LYS A 132 -17.01 -5.31 -18.36
C LYS A 132 -16.76 -5.36 -19.87
N LEU A 133 -15.77 -4.61 -20.36
CA LEU A 133 -15.40 -4.59 -21.77
C LEU A 133 -14.11 -5.37 -22.00
N ARG A 134 -14.17 -6.35 -22.89
CA ARG A 134 -13.00 -7.13 -23.29
C ARG A 134 -11.85 -6.25 -23.81
N LYS A 135 -12.18 -5.13 -24.45
CA LYS A 135 -11.19 -4.16 -24.93
C LYS A 135 -10.26 -3.63 -23.81
N THR A 136 -10.71 -3.59 -22.55
CA THR A 136 -9.86 -3.20 -21.41
C THR A 136 -8.72 -4.20 -21.21
N ILE A 137 -8.99 -5.48 -21.41
CA ILE A 137 -7.98 -6.55 -21.35
C ILE A 137 -7.08 -6.54 -22.60
N GLU A 138 -7.66 -6.31 -23.76
CA GLU A 138 -6.94 -6.34 -25.05
C GLU A 138 -6.02 -5.11 -25.24
N SER A 139 -6.26 -4.02 -24.53
CA SER A 139 -5.50 -2.76 -24.66
C SER A 139 -4.44 -2.54 -23.58
N VAL A 140 -4.14 -3.56 -22.78
CA VAL A 140 -3.08 -3.45 -21.76
C VAL A 140 -1.69 -3.33 -22.40
N PRO A 141 -0.76 -2.58 -21.79
CA PRO A 141 0.57 -2.39 -22.37
C PRO A 141 1.42 -3.66 -22.37
N VAL A 142 1.23 -4.52 -21.36
CA VAL A 142 1.92 -5.81 -21.20
C VAL A 142 0.99 -6.81 -20.50
N ALA A 143 1.25 -8.10 -20.67
CA ALA A 143 0.43 -9.18 -20.13
C ALA A 143 0.27 -9.14 -18.60
N ASP A 144 1.23 -8.58 -17.89
CA ASP A 144 1.24 -8.49 -16.42
C ASP A 144 0.11 -7.63 -15.83
N TYR A 145 -0.65 -6.91 -16.67
CA TYR A 145 -1.86 -6.17 -16.28
C TYR A 145 -3.12 -7.04 -16.24
N VAL A 146 -3.01 -8.29 -16.63
CA VAL A 146 -4.13 -9.23 -16.65
C VAL A 146 -3.80 -10.45 -15.81
N ALA A 147 -4.70 -10.81 -14.91
CA ALA A 147 -4.59 -12.03 -14.12
C ALA A 147 -5.85 -12.87 -14.26
N ARG A 148 -5.66 -14.16 -14.47
CA ARG A 148 -6.72 -15.16 -14.47
C ARG A 148 -6.55 -16.09 -13.28
N PHE A 149 -7.61 -16.29 -12.52
CA PHE A 149 -7.60 -17.20 -11.39
C PHE A 149 -8.99 -17.81 -11.16
N ASP A 150 -8.98 -18.94 -10.46
CA ASP A 150 -10.17 -19.71 -10.12
C ASP A 150 -10.41 -19.63 -8.62
N ILE A 151 -11.62 -19.28 -8.20
CA ILE A 151 -12.04 -19.31 -6.80
C ILE A 151 -13.56 -19.54 -6.72
N PHE A 152 -14.02 -20.31 -5.75
CA PHE A 152 -15.44 -20.64 -5.54
C PHE A 152 -16.15 -21.13 -6.81
N ASN A 153 -15.51 -22.07 -7.55
CA ASN A 153 -16.00 -22.63 -8.81
C ASN A 153 -16.27 -21.58 -9.92
N SER A 154 -15.62 -20.44 -9.86
CA SER A 154 -15.72 -19.39 -10.87
C SER A 154 -14.34 -18.96 -11.31
N THR A 155 -14.19 -18.69 -12.61
CA THR A 155 -12.98 -18.15 -13.21
C THR A 155 -13.14 -16.65 -13.41
N PHE A 156 -12.16 -15.88 -12.94
CA PHE A 156 -12.11 -14.42 -13.10
C PHE A 156 -10.90 -14.02 -13.94
N GLU A 157 -11.11 -13.13 -14.89
CA GLU A 157 -10.06 -12.49 -15.68
C GLU A 157 -10.04 -11.00 -15.32
N LEU A 158 -9.11 -10.61 -14.45
CA LEU A 158 -9.03 -9.29 -13.87
C LEU A 158 -8.03 -8.40 -14.61
N TYR A 159 -8.39 -7.12 -14.75
CA TYR A 159 -7.38 -6.08 -14.87
C TYR A 159 -6.79 -5.83 -13.47
N THR A 160 -5.48 -5.95 -13.35
CA THR A 160 -4.78 -5.78 -12.07
C THR A 160 -3.35 -5.30 -12.31
N HIS A 161 -2.91 -4.33 -11.52
CA HIS A 161 -1.52 -3.92 -11.56
C HIS A 161 -1.09 -3.33 -10.22
N SER A 162 0.18 -3.52 -9.88
CA SER A 162 0.84 -2.95 -8.71
C SER A 162 1.99 -2.06 -9.15
N TYR A 163 1.91 -0.79 -8.80
CA TYR A 163 2.93 0.21 -9.10
C TYR A 163 3.89 0.33 -7.91
N LEU A 164 4.98 -0.43 -7.93
CA LEU A 164 6.05 -0.34 -6.93
C LEU A 164 6.75 1.03 -7.06
N GLY A 165 7.04 1.67 -5.92
CA GLY A 165 7.58 3.03 -5.89
C GLY A 165 6.53 4.14 -6.02
N HIS A 166 5.23 3.79 -6.10
CA HIS A 166 4.10 4.71 -6.21
C HIS A 166 3.08 4.61 -5.06
N GLY A 167 3.46 3.99 -3.94
CA GLY A 167 2.77 4.17 -2.67
C GLY A 167 2.99 5.58 -2.13
N LEU A 168 2.21 5.98 -1.12
CA LEU A 168 2.21 7.37 -0.66
C LEU A 168 3.58 7.86 -0.17
N MET A 169 4.30 7.03 0.62
CA MET A 169 5.61 7.41 1.15
C MET A 169 6.68 7.45 0.06
N ALA A 170 6.67 6.48 -0.85
CA ALA A 170 7.56 6.48 -2.01
C ALA A 170 7.29 7.68 -2.95
N ALA A 171 6.02 8.05 -3.12
CA ALA A 171 5.64 9.23 -3.90
C ALA A 171 6.08 10.55 -3.26
N ARG A 172 6.08 10.65 -1.93
CA ARG A 172 6.67 11.81 -1.23
C ARG A 172 8.16 11.93 -1.58
N LEU A 173 8.91 10.82 -1.48
CA LEU A 173 10.33 10.77 -1.83
C LEU A 173 10.57 11.25 -3.28
N ALA A 174 9.78 10.71 -4.22
CA ALA A 174 9.87 11.07 -5.63
C ALA A 174 9.52 12.57 -5.87
N THR A 175 8.46 13.07 -5.22
CA THR A 175 8.02 14.47 -5.34
C THR A 175 9.07 15.43 -4.79
N LEU A 176 9.76 15.06 -3.72
CA LEU A 176 10.88 15.81 -3.15
C LEU A 176 12.15 15.79 -4.03
N GLY A 177 12.18 14.92 -5.06
CA GLY A 177 13.38 14.73 -5.89
C GLY A 177 14.51 14.03 -5.15
N ALA A 178 14.18 13.21 -4.16
CA ALA A 178 15.14 12.50 -3.29
C ALA A 178 15.35 11.03 -3.69
N LEU A 179 14.80 10.57 -4.81
CA LEU A 179 15.09 9.23 -5.34
C LEU A 179 16.55 9.13 -5.73
N GLY A 180 17.24 8.07 -5.28
CA GLY A 180 18.66 7.85 -5.55
C GLY A 180 19.59 8.83 -4.85
N ALA A 181 19.13 9.46 -3.76
CA ALA A 181 19.90 10.44 -3.00
C ALA A 181 20.75 9.82 -1.88
N GLU A 182 21.09 8.55 -1.96
CA GLU A 182 22.02 7.88 -1.06
C GLU A 182 23.35 8.61 -1.08
N GLY A 183 23.90 8.91 0.10
CA GLY A 183 25.11 9.73 0.25
C GLY A 183 24.91 11.24 0.14
N LEU A 184 23.67 11.71 0.03
CA LEU A 184 23.31 13.12 -0.02
C LEU A 184 22.51 13.56 1.21
N GLU A 185 22.75 12.95 2.37
CA GLU A 185 22.03 13.21 3.63
C GLU A 185 22.15 14.66 4.11
N TRP A 186 23.19 15.36 3.68
CA TRP A 186 23.41 16.80 3.94
C TRP A 186 22.50 17.71 3.10
N ARG A 187 21.94 17.20 2.00
CA ARG A 187 21.11 18.01 1.09
C ARG A 187 19.72 18.22 1.67
N VAL A 188 19.25 19.46 1.64
CA VAL A 188 17.87 19.81 1.97
C VAL A 188 16.99 19.71 0.73
N PHE A 189 16.00 18.82 0.76
CA PHE A 189 15.03 18.64 -0.32
C PHE A 189 13.86 19.59 -0.11
N LYS A 190 13.62 20.47 -1.08
CA LYS A 190 12.58 21.50 -1.00
C LYS A 190 11.40 21.15 -1.88
N SER A 191 10.17 21.49 -1.44
CA SER A 191 8.96 21.33 -2.21
C SER A 191 7.96 22.45 -1.97
N SER A 192 7.26 22.88 -3.05
CA SER A 192 6.12 23.78 -2.97
C SER A 192 4.88 23.13 -2.33
N CYS A 193 4.91 21.81 -2.11
CA CYS A 193 3.88 21.04 -1.39
C CYS A 193 3.97 21.18 0.13
N LEU A 194 5.05 21.76 0.65
CA LEU A 194 5.30 21.96 2.08
C LEU A 194 5.14 23.43 2.48
N PRO A 195 4.75 23.71 3.75
CA PRO A 195 4.69 25.09 4.25
C PRO A 195 6.05 25.77 4.13
N LYS A 196 6.09 27.05 3.70
CA LYS A 196 7.34 27.78 3.45
C LYS A 196 8.35 27.74 4.59
N LYS A 197 7.89 27.84 5.84
CA LYS A 197 8.74 27.86 7.03
C LYS A 197 8.99 26.46 7.61
N PHE A 198 8.41 25.43 7.00
CA PHE A 198 8.61 24.06 7.43
C PHE A 198 10.04 23.61 7.15
N ARG A 199 10.68 23.03 8.13
CA ARG A 199 11.96 22.35 8.02
C ARG A 199 12.01 21.24 9.06
N ASP A 200 12.25 20.02 8.64
CA ASP A 200 12.26 18.87 9.52
C ASP A 200 13.05 17.71 8.89
N GLU A 201 13.27 16.68 9.67
CA GLU A 201 13.78 15.39 9.20
C GLU A 201 12.60 14.45 8.92
N TRP A 202 12.69 13.73 7.80
CA TRP A 202 11.71 12.72 7.44
C TRP A 202 12.42 11.44 7.02
N SER A 203 12.01 10.31 7.61
CA SER A 203 12.60 8.99 7.34
C SER A 203 11.69 8.15 6.47
N PHE A 204 12.30 7.47 5.49
CA PHE A 204 11.65 6.44 4.68
C PHE A 204 12.65 5.34 4.35
N GLY A 205 12.25 4.09 4.59
CA GLY A 205 13.20 2.98 4.60
C GLY A 205 14.24 3.17 5.71
N ASP A 206 15.50 2.99 5.37
CA ASP A 206 16.62 3.14 6.30
C ASP A 206 17.30 4.51 6.22
N LEU A 207 16.76 5.43 5.42
CA LEU A 207 17.35 6.75 5.17
C LEU A 207 16.52 7.85 5.81
N THR A 208 17.22 8.87 6.30
CA THR A 208 16.62 10.11 6.84
C THR A 208 16.98 11.27 5.93
N TYR A 209 15.98 12.04 5.54
CA TYR A 209 16.07 13.13 4.58
C TYR A 209 15.80 14.46 5.29
N GLN A 210 16.62 15.46 5.01
CA GLN A 210 16.34 16.84 5.41
C GLN A 210 15.33 17.44 4.43
N VAL A 211 14.15 17.82 4.89
CA VAL A 211 13.05 18.30 4.05
C VAL A 211 12.61 19.70 4.48
N SER A 212 12.25 20.54 3.51
CA SER A 212 11.71 21.87 3.81
C SER A 212 10.72 22.37 2.75
N GLY A 213 9.90 23.34 3.13
CA GLY A 213 9.27 24.21 2.16
C GLY A 213 10.32 25.07 1.44
N ASP A 214 9.91 25.75 0.36
CA ASP A 214 10.76 26.73 -0.31
C ASP A 214 10.52 28.13 0.30
N PRO A 215 11.45 28.64 1.14
CA PRO A 215 11.25 29.92 1.82
C PRO A 215 11.22 31.11 0.85
N ASP A 216 11.97 31.03 -0.26
CA ASP A 216 12.12 32.09 -1.27
C ASP A 216 11.15 31.91 -2.44
N GLY A 217 10.54 30.74 -2.57
CA GLY A 217 9.61 30.37 -3.63
C GLY A 217 8.15 30.61 -3.27
N TYR A 218 7.30 30.03 -4.09
CA TYR A 218 5.86 29.99 -3.86
C TYR A 218 5.44 28.61 -3.37
N ALA A 219 4.50 28.56 -2.43
CA ALA A 219 3.85 27.35 -1.99
C ALA A 219 2.36 27.38 -2.38
N GLY A 220 1.75 26.22 -2.54
CA GLY A 220 0.33 26.12 -2.81
C GLY A 220 -0.01 25.05 -3.83
N TYR A 221 -1.31 24.84 -4.02
CA TYR A 221 -1.83 23.71 -4.80
C TYR A 221 -1.28 23.64 -6.23
N LYS A 222 -1.24 24.77 -6.96
CA LYS A 222 -0.86 24.76 -8.38
C LYS A 222 0.57 24.26 -8.60
N LEU A 223 1.52 24.74 -7.80
CA LEU A 223 2.92 24.34 -7.90
C LEU A 223 3.12 22.93 -7.38
N CYS A 224 2.51 22.59 -6.24
CA CYS A 224 2.52 21.23 -5.72
C CYS A 224 1.98 20.22 -6.74
N TYR A 225 0.87 20.54 -7.42
CA TYR A 225 0.32 19.68 -8.45
C TYR A 225 1.29 19.44 -9.61
N GLN A 226 2.05 20.48 -10.03
CA GLN A 226 3.06 20.33 -11.07
C GLN A 226 4.23 19.44 -10.65
N GLU A 227 4.66 19.50 -9.39
CA GLU A 227 5.69 18.61 -8.85
C GLU A 227 5.20 17.16 -8.83
N VAL A 228 4.01 16.93 -8.28
CA VAL A 228 3.39 15.60 -8.17
C VAL A 228 3.08 14.99 -9.54
N LEU A 229 2.64 15.80 -10.51
CA LEU A 229 2.31 15.33 -11.86
C LEU A 229 3.50 14.65 -12.55
N LYS A 230 4.74 15.10 -12.27
CA LYS A 230 5.95 14.48 -12.81
C LYS A 230 6.15 13.04 -12.31
N VAL A 231 5.62 12.71 -11.14
CA VAL A 231 5.71 11.38 -10.54
C VAL A 231 4.67 10.41 -11.10
N VAL A 232 3.56 10.92 -11.63
CA VAL A 232 2.39 10.14 -12.04
C VAL A 232 2.28 10.02 -13.56
N LYS A 233 2.45 11.15 -14.27
CA LYS A 233 2.17 11.24 -15.71
C LYS A 233 3.13 10.41 -16.55
N GLY A 234 2.56 9.54 -17.40
CA GLY A 234 3.33 8.69 -18.31
C GLY A 234 3.90 7.43 -17.66
N ILE A 235 3.68 7.22 -16.35
CA ILE A 235 4.12 6.05 -15.60
C ILE A 235 2.92 5.15 -15.29
N ILE A 236 1.83 5.75 -14.85
CA ILE A 236 0.60 5.03 -14.51
C ILE A 236 -0.22 4.82 -15.78
N HIS A 237 -0.57 3.58 -16.07
CA HIS A 237 -1.39 3.23 -17.23
C HIS A 237 -2.87 3.50 -16.93
N GLN A 238 -3.55 4.18 -17.89
CA GLN A 238 -4.99 4.39 -17.83
C GLN A 238 -5.72 3.21 -18.48
N PRO A 239 -6.51 2.42 -17.73
CA PRO A 239 -7.34 1.39 -18.32
C PRO A 239 -8.32 1.97 -19.35
N TYR A 240 -8.59 1.21 -20.43
CA TYR A 240 -9.51 1.66 -21.48
C TYR A 240 -10.88 2.07 -20.93
N GLN A 241 -11.38 1.35 -19.94
CA GLN A 241 -12.64 1.68 -19.28
C GLN A 241 -12.54 1.50 -17.77
N LEU A 242 -12.67 2.61 -17.02
CA LEU A 242 -12.85 2.59 -15.56
C LEU A 242 -14.27 2.97 -15.15
N GLN A 243 -14.98 3.75 -15.99
CA GLN A 243 -15.96 4.72 -15.51
C GLN A 243 -17.39 4.19 -15.37
N ASP A 244 -17.79 3.16 -16.11
CA ASP A 244 -19.19 2.75 -16.16
C ASP A 244 -19.40 1.33 -15.63
N SER A 245 -18.37 0.74 -15.06
CA SER A 245 -18.41 -0.67 -14.79
C SER A 245 -18.50 -1.07 -13.32
N ASN A 246 -17.82 -0.40 -12.42
CA ASN A 246 -17.71 -0.89 -11.05
C ASN A 246 -17.72 0.24 -10.02
N VAL A 247 -18.32 -0.02 -8.87
CA VAL A 247 -18.03 0.72 -7.65
C VAL A 247 -16.60 0.37 -7.22
N PHE A 248 -15.78 1.38 -6.92
CA PHE A 248 -14.44 1.16 -6.40
C PHE A 248 -14.40 1.38 -4.89
N TYR A 249 -13.85 0.41 -4.18
CA TYR A 249 -13.47 0.54 -2.78
C TYR A 249 -12.02 1.01 -2.69
N ALA A 250 -11.79 2.07 -1.94
CA ALA A 250 -10.47 2.64 -1.73
C ALA A 250 -10.13 2.60 -0.23
N PHE A 251 -8.98 2.04 0.10
CA PHE A 251 -8.56 1.83 1.49
C PHE A 251 -7.08 2.19 1.71
N SER A 252 -6.53 1.85 2.88
CA SER A 252 -5.18 2.23 3.30
C SER A 252 -5.04 3.76 3.31
N TYR A 253 -4.04 4.37 2.70
CA TYR A 253 -3.84 5.81 2.73
C TYR A 253 -4.93 6.63 2.03
N TYR A 254 -5.71 6.07 1.12
CA TYR A 254 -6.91 6.77 0.63
C TYR A 254 -7.86 7.10 1.79
N PHE A 255 -8.09 6.12 2.65
CA PHE A 255 -8.93 6.27 3.83
C PHE A 255 -8.30 7.20 4.86
N ASP A 256 -7.06 6.91 5.29
CA ASP A 256 -6.40 7.64 6.36
C ASP A 256 -6.27 9.14 6.03
N ARG A 257 -5.87 9.48 4.80
CA ARG A 257 -5.75 10.89 4.40
C ARG A 257 -7.09 11.59 4.26
N ALA A 258 -8.15 10.88 3.87
CA ALA A 258 -9.50 11.44 3.84
C ALA A 258 -10.04 11.73 5.25
N VAL A 259 -9.74 10.87 6.23
CA VAL A 259 -10.05 11.12 7.66
C VAL A 259 -9.28 12.32 8.18
N ASP A 260 -7.95 12.35 7.98
CA ASP A 260 -7.11 13.46 8.42
C ASP A 260 -7.52 14.81 7.81
N ALA A 261 -8.03 14.77 6.60
CA ALA A 261 -8.55 15.95 5.92
C ALA A 261 -9.97 16.35 6.34
N GLY A 262 -10.62 15.55 7.20
CA GLY A 262 -12.01 15.78 7.64
C GLY A 262 -13.04 15.57 6.55
N LEU A 263 -12.77 14.69 5.57
CA LEU A 263 -13.69 14.38 4.46
C LEU A 263 -14.66 13.24 4.78
N ILE A 264 -14.25 12.30 5.63
CA ILE A 264 -15.05 11.14 6.03
C ILE A 264 -14.90 10.86 7.52
N ASP A 265 -15.84 10.06 8.06
CA ASP A 265 -15.75 9.55 9.42
C ASP A 265 -14.64 8.48 9.56
N GLY A 266 -13.89 8.53 10.66
CA GLY A 266 -12.76 7.63 10.90
C GLY A 266 -13.15 6.19 11.29
N VAL A 267 -14.42 5.92 11.58
CA VAL A 267 -14.93 4.61 11.94
C VAL A 267 -15.79 4.02 10.82
N GLN A 268 -16.76 4.80 10.33
CA GLN A 268 -17.73 4.36 9.34
C GLN A 268 -17.21 4.49 7.91
N GLY A 269 -16.19 5.33 7.68
CA GLY A 269 -15.77 5.69 6.35
C GLY A 269 -16.77 6.60 5.64
N GLY A 270 -16.83 6.52 4.31
CA GLY A 270 -17.75 7.33 3.54
C GLY A 270 -17.59 7.20 2.04
N LYS A 271 -18.47 7.86 1.31
CA LYS A 271 -18.41 8.02 -0.14
C LYS A 271 -17.88 9.41 -0.47
N LEU A 272 -16.91 9.46 -1.39
CA LEU A 272 -16.35 10.71 -1.89
C LEU A 272 -16.29 10.69 -3.41
N GLU A 273 -16.57 11.81 -4.03
CA GLU A 273 -16.19 12.02 -5.41
C GLU A 273 -14.71 12.46 -5.51
N VAL A 274 -14.05 12.11 -6.58
CA VAL A 274 -12.65 12.54 -6.83
C VAL A 274 -12.50 14.06 -6.71
N ARG A 275 -13.51 14.83 -7.14
CA ARG A 275 -13.53 16.31 -7.01
C ARG A 275 -13.52 16.79 -5.56
N ASP A 276 -14.06 16.02 -4.61
CA ASP A 276 -14.08 16.42 -3.19
C ASP A 276 -12.67 16.37 -2.63
N ILE A 277 -11.90 15.33 -2.97
CA ILE A 277 -10.49 15.19 -2.59
C ILE A 277 -9.69 16.36 -3.21
N LYS A 278 -9.89 16.64 -4.49
CA LYS A 278 -9.24 17.77 -5.20
C LYS A 278 -9.55 19.11 -4.56
N LYS A 279 -10.83 19.36 -4.22
CA LYS A 279 -11.26 20.60 -3.55
C LYS A 279 -10.55 20.74 -2.21
N ARG A 280 -10.51 19.66 -1.43
CA ARG A 280 -9.84 19.67 -0.13
C ARG A 280 -8.33 19.85 -0.25
N ALA A 281 -7.68 19.21 -1.23
CA ALA A 281 -6.27 19.44 -1.52
C ALA A 281 -5.97 20.92 -1.79
N LYS A 282 -6.79 21.60 -2.62
CA LYS A 282 -6.67 23.03 -2.87
C LYS A 282 -6.80 23.85 -1.59
N GLU A 283 -7.79 23.55 -0.75
CA GLU A 283 -8.01 24.26 0.52
C GLU A 283 -6.81 24.10 1.46
N VAL A 284 -6.34 22.86 1.68
CA VAL A 284 -5.21 22.58 2.56
C VAL A 284 -3.93 23.24 2.05
N CYS A 285 -3.60 23.06 0.77
CA CYS A 285 -2.39 23.62 0.17
C CYS A 285 -2.36 25.17 0.19
N ASN A 286 -3.50 25.81 -0.07
CA ASN A 286 -3.55 27.28 -0.10
C ASN A 286 -3.60 27.88 1.32
N LYS A 287 -4.19 27.18 2.29
CA LYS A 287 -4.21 27.60 3.70
C LYS A 287 -2.88 27.43 4.41
N MET A 288 -2.05 26.45 4.04
CA MET A 288 -0.75 26.19 4.68
C MET A 288 0.23 27.36 4.56
N THR A 289 -0.02 28.32 3.66
CA THR A 289 0.77 29.55 3.55
C THR A 289 0.57 30.50 4.74
N LYS A 290 -0.57 30.39 5.43
CA LYS A 290 -0.95 31.25 6.57
C LYS A 290 -1.03 30.51 7.90
N TYR A 291 -1.48 29.25 7.85
CA TYR A 291 -1.71 28.42 9.05
C TYR A 291 -0.98 27.09 8.92
N PRO A 292 -0.30 26.62 9.98
CA PRO A 292 0.30 25.30 9.95
C PRO A 292 -0.80 24.25 9.78
N PRO A 293 -0.65 23.31 8.84
CA PRO A 293 -1.60 22.20 8.68
C PRO A 293 -1.46 21.19 9.84
N ILE A 294 -2.47 20.35 10.04
CA ILE A 294 -2.45 19.23 11.01
C ILE A 294 -1.26 18.31 10.75
N SER A 295 -0.93 18.09 9.48
CA SER A 295 0.27 17.38 9.03
C SER A 295 0.94 18.20 7.93
N SER A 296 2.25 18.40 8.04
CA SER A 296 3.03 19.16 7.07
C SER A 296 2.99 18.56 5.66
N PHE A 297 2.78 17.24 5.55
CA PHE A 297 2.66 16.54 4.28
C PHE A 297 1.22 16.43 3.72
N LEU A 298 0.20 16.89 4.46
CA LEU A 298 -1.19 16.69 4.04
C LEU A 298 -1.50 17.33 2.67
N CYS A 299 -0.93 18.49 2.37
CA CYS A 299 -1.04 19.11 1.05
C CYS A 299 -0.48 18.21 -0.05
N MET A 300 0.74 17.71 0.13
CA MET A 300 1.41 16.80 -0.82
C MET A 300 0.60 15.52 -1.00
N ASP A 301 0.14 14.91 0.08
CA ASP A 301 -0.59 13.64 0.08
C ASP A 301 -1.92 13.74 -0.67
N LEU A 302 -2.74 14.73 -0.34
CA LEU A 302 -4.03 14.92 -1.01
C LEU A 302 -3.86 15.31 -2.49
N THR A 303 -2.81 16.07 -2.82
CA THR A 303 -2.47 16.43 -4.19
C THR A 303 -2.03 15.18 -4.97
N TYR A 304 -1.21 14.31 -4.35
CA TYR A 304 -0.80 13.04 -4.94
C TYR A 304 -2.00 12.11 -5.20
N ILE A 305 -2.86 11.91 -4.21
CA ILE A 305 -4.08 11.11 -4.37
C ILE A 305 -4.95 11.65 -5.50
N THR A 306 -5.14 12.96 -5.57
CA THR A 306 -5.90 13.62 -6.65
C THR A 306 -5.29 13.34 -8.02
N CYS A 307 -3.98 13.53 -8.15
CA CYS A 307 -3.24 13.35 -9.40
C CYS A 307 -3.22 11.86 -9.82
N LEU A 308 -2.98 10.95 -8.87
CA LEU A 308 -2.98 9.51 -9.11
C LEU A 308 -4.34 9.02 -9.65
N LEU A 309 -5.43 9.44 -9.01
CA LEU A 309 -6.78 9.06 -9.44
C LEU A 309 -7.14 9.65 -10.81
N LYS A 310 -6.88 10.96 -11.01
CA LYS A 310 -7.32 11.68 -12.20
C LYS A 310 -6.38 11.52 -13.38
N ASP A 311 -5.10 11.85 -13.20
CA ASP A 311 -4.12 11.91 -14.31
C ASP A 311 -3.34 10.58 -14.43
N GLY A 312 -3.30 9.78 -13.37
CA GLY A 312 -2.76 8.43 -13.36
C GLY A 312 -3.77 7.43 -13.91
N PHE A 313 -4.75 7.05 -13.13
CA PHE A 313 -5.73 6.05 -13.52
C PHE A 313 -6.80 6.54 -14.51
N GLY A 314 -7.07 7.83 -14.59
CA GLY A 314 -8.05 8.39 -15.51
C GLY A 314 -9.49 8.42 -14.98
N PHE A 315 -9.70 8.41 -13.66
CA PHE A 315 -11.02 8.61 -13.07
C PHE A 315 -11.57 9.98 -13.37
N LYS A 316 -12.87 10.08 -13.68
CA LYS A 316 -13.57 11.37 -13.78
C LYS A 316 -13.68 12.02 -12.40
N GLU A 317 -13.73 13.35 -12.39
CA GLU A 317 -13.90 14.10 -11.14
C GLU A 317 -15.24 13.80 -10.43
N SER A 318 -16.25 13.33 -11.17
CA SER A 318 -17.56 12.88 -10.63
C SER A 318 -17.60 11.42 -10.20
N THR A 319 -16.51 10.66 -10.38
CA THR A 319 -16.48 9.26 -9.94
C THR A 319 -16.55 9.18 -8.43
N VAL A 320 -17.48 8.37 -7.93
CA VAL A 320 -17.67 8.12 -6.49
C VAL A 320 -16.82 6.91 -6.08
N LEU A 321 -16.01 7.10 -5.05
CA LEU A 321 -15.24 6.05 -4.40
C LEU A 321 -15.85 5.74 -3.03
N GLN A 322 -15.91 4.45 -2.67
CA GLN A 322 -16.25 4.01 -1.32
C GLN A 322 -14.97 3.88 -0.51
N LEU A 323 -14.77 4.80 0.44
CA LEU A 323 -13.62 4.76 1.32
C LEU A 323 -13.98 4.01 2.60
N THR A 324 -13.22 2.98 2.92
CA THR A 324 -13.48 2.17 4.10
C THR A 324 -12.19 1.58 4.66
N LYS A 325 -12.14 1.42 5.98
CA LYS A 325 -11.08 0.65 6.65
C LYS A 325 -11.54 -0.77 6.94
N LYS A 326 -12.84 -0.95 7.14
CA LYS A 326 -13.45 -2.25 7.47
C LYS A 326 -14.74 -2.47 6.70
N VAL A 327 -14.97 -3.71 6.31
CA VAL A 327 -16.27 -4.20 5.82
C VAL A 327 -16.70 -5.31 6.76
N ASN A 328 -17.91 -5.22 7.32
CA ASN A 328 -18.44 -6.19 8.29
C ASN A 328 -17.48 -6.42 9.49
N ASN A 329 -16.87 -5.37 10.01
CA ASN A 329 -15.85 -5.40 11.09
C ASN A 329 -14.54 -6.12 10.75
N VAL A 330 -14.33 -6.55 9.51
CA VAL A 330 -13.08 -7.13 9.01
C VAL A 330 -12.31 -6.07 8.23
N GLU A 331 -11.03 -5.97 8.44
CA GLU A 331 -10.17 -4.99 7.77
C GLU A 331 -10.16 -5.21 6.25
N SER A 332 -10.33 -4.12 5.51
CA SER A 332 -10.23 -4.10 4.05
C SER A 332 -8.76 -4.10 3.65
N SER A 333 -8.21 -5.29 3.48
CA SER A 333 -6.83 -5.53 3.07
C SER A 333 -6.73 -6.85 2.30
N TRP A 334 -5.55 -7.20 1.84
CA TRP A 334 -5.29 -8.48 1.18
C TRP A 334 -5.29 -9.69 2.13
N ALA A 335 -5.21 -9.50 3.44
CA ALA A 335 -4.96 -10.58 4.41
C ALA A 335 -6.06 -11.66 4.44
N LEU A 336 -7.34 -11.27 4.38
CA LEU A 336 -8.44 -12.24 4.32
C LEU A 336 -8.40 -13.02 2.99
N GLY A 337 -8.13 -12.34 1.87
CA GLY A 337 -7.98 -13.00 0.57
C GLY A 337 -6.85 -14.01 0.56
N ALA A 338 -5.71 -13.68 1.18
CA ALA A 338 -4.60 -14.62 1.34
C ALA A 338 -4.99 -15.84 2.18
N THR A 339 -5.80 -15.66 3.20
CA THR A 339 -6.33 -16.76 4.03
C THR A 339 -7.27 -17.66 3.22
N LEU A 340 -8.19 -17.06 2.45
CA LEU A 340 -9.11 -17.80 1.58
C LEU A 340 -8.37 -18.56 0.48
N ASP A 341 -7.38 -17.96 -0.15
CA ASP A 341 -6.52 -18.59 -1.16
C ASP A 341 -5.73 -19.77 -0.56
N HIS A 342 -5.16 -19.59 0.63
CA HIS A 342 -4.47 -20.65 1.34
C HIS A 342 -5.37 -21.85 1.59
N PHE A 343 -6.60 -21.66 2.10
CA PHE A 343 -7.56 -22.75 2.32
C PHE A 343 -8.05 -23.37 1.01
N HIS A 344 -8.24 -22.58 -0.03
CA HIS A 344 -8.60 -23.09 -1.35
C HIS A 344 -7.51 -24.04 -1.90
N ASN A 345 -6.23 -23.64 -1.79
CA ASN A 345 -5.09 -24.45 -2.22
C ASN A 345 -4.93 -25.73 -1.39
N LEU A 346 -5.33 -25.72 -0.12
CA LEU A 346 -5.40 -26.91 0.72
C LEU A 346 -6.64 -27.78 0.44
N LYS A 347 -7.51 -27.40 -0.53
CA LYS A 347 -8.78 -28.08 -0.84
C LYS A 347 -9.71 -28.25 0.37
N ILE A 348 -9.65 -27.33 1.31
CA ILE A 348 -10.58 -27.23 2.43
C ILE A 348 -11.77 -26.37 1.94
N HIS A 349 -12.94 -27.00 1.80
CA HIS A 349 -14.16 -26.39 1.28
C HIS A 349 -15.14 -26.02 2.39
#